data_5dae683c1afb9888b4ed5cc8239208bb
#
_entry.id   5dae683c1afb9888b4ed5cc8239208bb
#
_cell.length_a   1.000
_cell.length_b   1.000
_cell.length_c   1.000
_cell.angle_alpha   90.00
_cell.angle_beta   90.00
_cell.angle_gamma   90.00
#
_symmetry.space_group_name_H-M   'P 1'
#
loop_
_entity.id
_entity.type
_entity.pdbx_description
1 polymer ?
#
loop_
_entity_poly.entity_id
_entity_poly.type
_entity_poly.pdbx_seq_one_letter_code
_entity_poly.pdbx_strand_id
1 'polypeptide(L)'
;MKRYTLLTTALAVLLLTAACEDDPFDPGGWSTRSYQGFTLRWRVQGSDLEVELEGPSTGWVAVGFAGSYMMHDSNIIIGAVSGSSVNIRDDFGIDSNTHVSDSNLQGGEQNVFDKSGSEGSGTTTIAFTTPLDSGDLYDNALSEGQTYNVVLICGQDGNDNLDSDYLTIATTSIRI
;
A
#
# COMPACT_ATOMS: atom_id res chain seq x y z
N MET A 1 44.21 -21.46 54.50
CA MET A 1 43.98 -21.63 53.01
C MET A 1 42.58 -21.20 52.69
N LYS A 2 42.39 -20.01 52.08
CA LYS A 2 41.09 -19.49 51.67
C LYS A 2 40.88 -19.85 50.19
N ARG A 3 39.87 -20.67 49.90
CA ARG A 3 39.47 -21.03 48.54
C ARG A 3 38.54 -19.93 47.98
N TYR A 4 38.94 -19.26 46.93
CA TYR A 4 38.07 -18.34 46.15
C TYR A 4 37.40 -19.12 45.04
N THR A 5 36.08 -19.18 45.08
CA THR A 5 35.26 -19.74 44.01
C THR A 5 34.98 -18.62 42.98
N LEU A 6 35.49 -18.74 41.78
CA LEU A 6 35.13 -17.85 40.66
C LEU A 6 33.73 -18.24 40.16
N LEU A 7 32.79 -17.31 40.28
CA LEU A 7 31.50 -17.40 39.57
C LEU A 7 31.70 -16.79 38.16
N THR A 8 31.65 -17.62 37.15
CA THR A 8 31.58 -17.18 35.75
C THR A 8 30.14 -16.95 35.38
N THR A 9 29.70 -15.70 35.27
CA THR A 9 28.41 -15.32 34.70
C THR A 9 28.51 -15.36 33.19
N ALA A 10 27.84 -16.36 32.58
CA ALA A 10 27.66 -16.41 31.13
C ALA A 10 26.58 -15.40 30.73
N LEU A 11 26.98 -14.36 29.98
CA LEU A 11 26.08 -13.40 29.35
C LEU A 11 25.50 -14.03 28.08
N ALA A 12 24.25 -14.49 28.13
CA ALA A 12 23.52 -14.94 26.95
C ALA A 12 23.10 -13.72 26.15
N VAL A 13 23.75 -13.48 25.02
CA VAL A 13 23.31 -12.48 24.01
C VAL A 13 22.16 -13.10 23.23
N LEU A 14 20.94 -12.63 23.52
CA LEU A 14 19.75 -12.96 22.75
C LEU A 14 19.79 -12.15 21.44
N LEU A 15 20.23 -12.80 20.34
CA LEU A 15 20.09 -12.25 19.00
C LEU A 15 18.60 -12.31 18.63
N LEU A 16 17.89 -11.19 18.72
CA LEU A 16 16.63 -11.02 18.02
C LEU A 16 16.93 -10.96 16.52
N THR A 17 16.78 -12.08 15.83
CA THR A 17 16.61 -12.06 14.38
C THR A 17 15.23 -11.53 14.11
N ALA A 18 15.14 -10.30 13.55
CA ALA A 18 13.93 -9.85 12.91
C ALA A 18 13.70 -10.78 11.70
N ALA A 19 12.89 -11.82 11.90
CA ALA A 19 12.35 -12.58 10.79
C ALA A 19 11.43 -11.62 10.03
N CYS A 20 11.68 -11.42 8.73
CA CYS A 20 10.62 -11.02 7.82
C CYS A 20 9.59 -12.14 7.91
N GLU A 21 8.49 -11.91 8.63
CA GLU A 21 7.34 -12.79 8.57
C GLU A 21 6.74 -12.63 7.18
N ASP A 22 7.00 -13.61 6.30
CA ASP A 22 6.14 -13.88 5.17
C ASP A 22 4.80 -14.28 5.80
N ASP A 23 3.79 -13.45 5.61
CA ASP A 23 2.47 -13.63 6.20
C ASP A 23 1.88 -14.99 5.79
N PRO A 24 1.27 -15.75 6.72
CA PRO A 24 0.72 -17.06 6.41
C PRO A 24 -0.36 -16.88 5.33
N PHE A 25 -0.27 -17.69 4.29
CA PHE A 25 -1.23 -17.81 3.20
C PHE A 25 -2.67 -17.87 3.75
N ASP A 26 -3.45 -16.82 3.52
CA ASP A 26 -4.88 -16.78 3.79
C ASP A 26 -5.58 -17.82 2.89
N PRO A 27 -6.51 -18.68 3.43
CA PRO A 27 -7.27 -19.65 2.62
C PRO A 27 -8.00 -19.05 1.40
N GLY A 28 -8.17 -17.72 1.36
CA GLY A 28 -8.71 -16.97 0.21
C GLY A 28 -7.69 -16.61 -0.86
N GLY A 29 -6.40 -16.98 -0.70
CA GLY A 29 -5.33 -16.63 -1.63
C GLY A 29 -4.85 -15.19 -1.53
N TRP A 30 -5.20 -14.48 -0.46
CA TRP A 30 -4.75 -13.11 -0.22
C TRP A 30 -3.34 -13.09 0.39
N SER A 31 -2.52 -12.20 -0.12
CA SER A 31 -1.29 -11.75 0.53
C SER A 31 -1.58 -10.51 1.35
N THR A 32 -0.81 -10.28 2.42
CA THR A 32 -1.00 -9.13 3.32
C THR A 32 0.34 -8.48 3.65
N ARG A 33 0.36 -7.17 3.72
CA ARG A 33 1.50 -6.37 4.20
C ARG A 33 1.02 -5.27 5.13
N SER A 34 1.41 -5.33 6.40
CA SER A 34 1.19 -4.23 7.34
C SER A 34 2.48 -3.42 7.49
N TYR A 35 2.38 -2.11 7.32
CA TYR A 35 3.53 -1.21 7.42
C TYR A 35 3.12 0.21 7.83
N GLN A 36 3.70 0.74 8.90
CA GLN A 36 3.46 2.11 9.41
C GLN A 36 1.98 2.48 9.59
N GLY A 37 1.17 1.56 10.10
CA GLY A 37 -0.25 1.77 10.35
C GLY A 37 -1.16 1.46 9.16
N PHE A 38 -0.60 1.24 7.98
CA PHE A 38 -1.35 0.74 6.83
C PHE A 38 -1.43 -0.78 6.83
N THR A 39 -2.52 -1.31 6.28
CA THR A 39 -2.65 -2.72 5.91
C THR A 39 -3.05 -2.82 4.46
N LEU A 40 -2.17 -3.40 3.65
CA LEU A 40 -2.40 -3.68 2.23
C LEU A 40 -2.62 -5.18 2.05
N ARG A 41 -3.72 -5.57 1.42
CA ARG A 41 -4.03 -6.94 1.02
C ARG A 41 -4.21 -7.00 -0.50
N TRP A 42 -3.73 -8.06 -1.12
CA TRP A 42 -3.86 -8.23 -2.57
C TRP A 42 -3.91 -9.71 -2.94
N ARG A 43 -4.49 -9.99 -4.09
CA ARG A 43 -4.41 -11.29 -4.75
C ARG A 43 -4.52 -11.14 -6.26
N VAL A 44 -3.91 -12.06 -6.99
CA VAL A 44 -4.06 -12.15 -8.45
C VAL A 44 -5.28 -12.99 -8.79
N GLN A 45 -6.12 -12.49 -9.68
CA GLN A 45 -7.28 -13.18 -10.22
C GLN A 45 -7.26 -13.09 -11.77
N GLY A 46 -6.71 -14.11 -12.40
CA GLY A 46 -6.53 -14.10 -13.86
C GLY A 46 -5.55 -13.04 -14.32
N SER A 47 -6.01 -12.03 -15.05
CA SER A 47 -5.21 -10.89 -15.51
C SER A 47 -5.29 -9.67 -14.58
N ASP A 48 -5.98 -9.78 -13.44
CA ASP A 48 -6.31 -8.65 -12.60
C ASP A 48 -5.70 -8.80 -11.21
N LEU A 49 -5.46 -7.66 -10.56
CA LEU A 49 -5.05 -7.54 -9.17
C LEU A 49 -6.23 -7.00 -8.36
N GLU A 50 -6.75 -7.81 -7.44
CA GLU A 50 -7.69 -7.36 -6.42
C GLU A 50 -6.90 -6.81 -5.23
N VAL A 51 -7.30 -5.65 -4.74
CA VAL A 51 -6.58 -4.91 -3.68
C VAL A 51 -7.56 -4.41 -2.64
N GLU A 52 -7.16 -4.49 -1.37
CA GLU A 52 -7.78 -3.83 -0.24
C GLU A 52 -6.70 -3.07 0.53
N LEU A 53 -6.90 -1.76 0.71
CA LEU A 53 -6.02 -0.89 1.48
C LEU A 53 -6.78 -0.28 2.64
N GLU A 54 -6.29 -0.50 3.87
CA GLU A 54 -6.66 0.24 5.05
C GLU A 54 -5.53 1.22 5.41
N GLY A 55 -5.86 2.49 5.61
CA GLY A 55 -4.94 3.53 6.04
C GLY A 55 -5.34 4.17 7.37
N PRO A 56 -4.35 4.69 8.16
CA PRO A 56 -4.57 5.23 9.50
C PRO A 56 -5.08 6.68 9.46
N SER A 57 -6.16 6.94 8.74
CA SER A 57 -6.81 8.25 8.60
C SER A 57 -8.28 8.07 8.24
N THR A 58 -9.12 9.01 8.60
CA THR A 58 -10.52 9.15 8.13
C THR A 58 -10.61 10.06 6.90
N GLY A 59 -9.51 10.41 6.27
CA GLY A 59 -9.45 11.07 4.97
C GLY A 59 -9.17 10.07 3.85
N TRP A 60 -8.72 10.58 2.70
CA TRP A 60 -8.34 9.72 1.57
C TRP A 60 -7.13 8.84 1.88
N VAL A 61 -7.07 7.68 1.24
CA VAL A 61 -5.93 6.75 1.27
C VAL A 61 -5.53 6.37 -0.15
N ALA A 62 -4.25 6.02 -0.35
CA ALA A 62 -3.76 5.62 -1.66
C ALA A 62 -2.66 4.56 -1.57
N VAL A 63 -2.58 3.73 -2.59
CA VAL A 63 -1.44 2.84 -2.87
C VAL A 63 -0.91 3.13 -4.27
N GLY A 64 0.41 3.32 -4.37
CA GLY A 64 1.09 3.44 -5.66
C GLY A 64 1.99 2.23 -5.92
N PHE A 65 1.96 1.71 -7.14
CA PHE A 65 2.69 0.51 -7.56
C PHE A 65 3.87 0.85 -8.47
N ALA A 66 4.97 0.12 -8.30
CA ALA A 66 6.14 0.06 -9.18
C ALA A 66 6.83 1.41 -9.46
N GLY A 67 6.62 2.42 -8.61
CA GLY A 67 7.29 3.72 -8.74
C GLY A 67 8.81 3.66 -8.57
N SER A 68 9.48 4.67 -9.09
CA SER A 68 10.94 4.79 -9.01
C SER A 68 11.40 5.35 -7.66
N TYR A 69 10.68 6.34 -7.13
CA TYR A 69 10.96 6.95 -5.82
C TYR A 69 9.72 7.65 -5.25
N MET A 70 9.26 7.24 -4.08
CA MET A 70 8.02 7.74 -3.46
C MET A 70 6.85 7.63 -4.46
N MET A 71 6.17 8.74 -4.81
CA MET A 71 5.10 8.75 -5.80
C MET A 71 5.60 8.71 -7.25
N HIS A 72 6.84 9.16 -7.51
CA HIS A 72 7.35 9.36 -8.87
C HIS A 72 7.30 8.08 -9.71
N ASP A 73 6.72 8.16 -10.88
CA ASP A 73 6.47 7.06 -11.83
C ASP A 73 5.58 5.94 -11.27
N SER A 74 4.84 6.15 -10.17
CA SER A 74 3.91 5.15 -9.64
C SER A 74 2.56 5.25 -10.35
N ASN A 75 1.97 4.10 -10.67
CA ASN A 75 0.53 3.99 -10.86
C ASN A 75 -0.13 4.05 -9.46
N ILE A 76 -0.96 5.06 -9.19
CA ILE A 76 -1.51 5.38 -7.87
C ILE A 76 -3.02 5.22 -7.88
N ILE A 77 -3.54 4.26 -7.11
CA ILE A 77 -4.97 4.17 -6.87
C ILE A 77 -5.26 4.87 -5.54
N ILE A 78 -6.04 5.95 -5.63
CA ILE A 78 -6.41 6.83 -4.52
C ILE A 78 -7.91 6.83 -4.29
N GLY A 79 -8.34 6.84 -3.04
CA GLY A 79 -9.77 6.87 -2.75
C GLY A 79 -10.12 7.42 -1.39
N ALA A 80 -11.37 7.87 -1.27
CA ALA A 80 -11.98 8.36 -0.04
C ALA A 80 -13.40 7.82 0.12
N VAL A 81 -13.89 7.83 1.36
CA VAL A 81 -15.24 7.39 1.71
C VAL A 81 -15.93 8.50 2.49
N SER A 82 -17.07 8.97 1.98
CA SER A 82 -17.87 10.00 2.63
C SER A 82 -19.29 9.47 2.88
N GLY A 83 -19.56 9.05 4.09
CA GLY A 83 -20.82 8.38 4.44
C GLY A 83 -20.98 7.05 3.68
N SER A 84 -21.92 6.99 2.73
CA SER A 84 -22.13 5.83 1.86
C SER A 84 -21.50 5.99 0.46
N SER A 85 -20.87 7.13 0.20
CA SER A 85 -20.26 7.42 -1.10
C SER A 85 -18.78 6.99 -1.09
N VAL A 86 -18.39 6.21 -2.08
CA VAL A 86 -17.01 5.78 -2.32
C VAL A 86 -16.52 6.43 -3.60
N ASN A 87 -15.41 7.16 -3.51
CA ASN A 87 -14.74 7.76 -4.66
C ASN A 87 -13.33 7.17 -4.77
N ILE A 88 -13.07 6.38 -5.80
CA ILE A 88 -11.75 5.79 -6.09
C ILE A 88 -11.35 6.16 -7.51
N ARG A 89 -10.11 6.58 -7.70
CA ARG A 89 -9.57 7.14 -8.93
C ARG A 89 -8.19 6.58 -9.22
N ASP A 90 -7.89 6.49 -10.50
CA ASP A 90 -6.57 6.14 -11.02
C ASP A 90 -5.78 7.41 -11.33
N ASP A 91 -4.59 7.51 -10.75
CA ASP A 91 -3.70 8.65 -10.81
C ASP A 91 -2.27 8.19 -11.12
N PHE A 92 -1.48 9.08 -11.72
CA PHE A 92 -0.06 8.88 -11.96
C PHE A 92 0.80 9.83 -11.12
N GLY A 93 1.87 9.30 -10.55
CA GLY A 93 2.86 10.07 -9.80
C GLY A 93 3.82 10.82 -10.69
N ILE A 94 3.61 12.12 -10.89
CA ILE A 94 4.43 12.96 -11.80
C ILE A 94 5.76 13.40 -11.18
N ASP A 95 5.86 13.38 -9.86
CA ASP A 95 7.10 13.59 -9.10
C ASP A 95 7.02 12.88 -7.73
N SER A 96 8.00 13.11 -6.87
CA SER A 96 8.06 12.42 -5.56
C SER A 96 6.93 12.76 -4.59
N ASN A 97 6.18 13.85 -4.82
CA ASN A 97 5.18 14.37 -3.88
C ASN A 97 3.85 14.75 -4.54
N THR A 98 3.75 14.60 -5.86
CA THR A 98 2.60 15.08 -6.64
C THR A 98 2.09 13.97 -7.54
N HIS A 99 0.78 13.83 -7.58
CA HIS A 99 0.07 12.94 -8.48
C HIS A 99 -1.01 13.71 -9.25
N VAL A 100 -1.48 13.14 -10.32
CA VAL A 100 -2.53 13.71 -11.16
C VAL A 100 -3.39 12.59 -11.72
N SER A 101 -4.70 12.81 -11.82
CA SER A 101 -5.60 11.83 -12.42
C SER A 101 -5.19 11.49 -13.85
N ASP A 102 -5.13 10.21 -14.19
CA ASP A 102 -4.79 9.73 -15.52
C ASP A 102 -5.70 10.30 -16.60
N SER A 103 -6.98 10.49 -16.29
CA SER A 103 -7.93 11.17 -17.18
C SER A 103 -7.54 12.60 -17.57
N ASN A 104 -6.64 13.24 -16.82
CA ASN A 104 -6.11 14.56 -17.12
C ASN A 104 -4.82 14.51 -17.95
N LEU A 105 -4.28 13.33 -18.20
CA LEU A 105 -3.07 13.10 -19.00
C LEU A 105 -3.46 12.65 -20.40
N GLN A 106 -2.68 13.03 -21.40
CA GLN A 106 -2.99 12.68 -22.78
C GLN A 106 -2.79 11.18 -23.02
N GLY A 107 -3.89 10.45 -23.23
CA GLY A 107 -3.90 9.01 -23.45
C GLY A 107 -3.97 8.19 -22.16
N GLY A 108 -4.14 8.83 -21.01
CA GLY A 108 -4.42 8.15 -19.75
C GLY A 108 -5.89 7.76 -19.63
N GLU A 109 -6.12 6.62 -19.03
CA GLU A 109 -7.45 6.04 -18.80
C GLU A 109 -7.64 5.68 -17.31
N GLN A 110 -8.87 5.45 -16.90
CA GLN A 110 -9.19 5.00 -15.52
C GLN A 110 -9.29 3.48 -15.51
N ASN A 111 -8.24 2.81 -15.12
CA ASN A 111 -8.13 1.34 -15.14
C ASN A 111 -8.47 0.71 -13.78
N VAL A 112 -9.40 1.30 -13.03
CA VAL A 112 -9.84 0.83 -11.71
C VAL A 112 -11.34 0.56 -11.67
N PHE A 113 -11.76 -0.64 -11.22
CA PHE A 113 -13.14 -1.12 -11.20
C PHE A 113 -13.46 -1.92 -9.92
N ASP A 114 -14.69 -2.42 -9.75
CA ASP A 114 -15.19 -3.12 -8.55
C ASP A 114 -14.92 -2.37 -7.24
N LYS A 115 -15.18 -1.06 -7.28
CA LYS A 115 -14.84 -0.11 -6.23
C LYS A 115 -15.77 -0.24 -5.03
N SER A 116 -15.19 -0.37 -3.83
CA SER A 116 -15.92 -0.32 -2.57
C SER A 116 -15.05 0.28 -1.47
N GLY A 117 -15.64 0.62 -0.33
CA GLY A 117 -14.88 1.17 0.79
C GLY A 117 -15.74 1.40 2.03
N SER A 118 -15.08 1.64 3.13
CA SER A 118 -15.69 1.97 4.41
C SER A 118 -14.79 2.91 5.20
N GLU A 119 -15.40 3.73 6.04
CA GLU A 119 -14.69 4.59 6.98
C GLU A 119 -15.23 4.36 8.39
N GLY A 120 -14.34 4.26 9.37
CA GLY A 120 -14.71 4.10 10.77
C GLY A 120 -13.51 3.82 11.66
N SER A 121 -13.68 4.08 12.96
CA SER A 121 -12.66 3.79 13.98
C SER A 121 -11.29 4.45 13.74
N GLY A 122 -11.26 5.57 13.01
CA GLY A 122 -10.03 6.31 12.72
C GLY A 122 -9.29 5.79 11.48
N THR A 123 -9.91 4.95 10.66
CA THR A 123 -9.34 4.40 9.43
C THR A 123 -10.28 4.57 8.24
N THR A 124 -9.71 4.67 7.05
CA THR A 124 -10.40 4.51 5.77
C THR A 124 -9.89 3.25 5.09
N THR A 125 -10.82 2.42 4.63
CA THR A 125 -10.54 1.23 3.82
C THR A 125 -11.14 1.43 2.44
N ILE A 126 -10.33 1.17 1.39
CA ILE A 126 -10.78 1.09 0.01
C ILE A 126 -10.46 -0.29 -0.54
N ALA A 127 -11.36 -0.80 -1.39
CA ALA A 127 -11.13 -2.03 -2.14
C ALA A 127 -11.47 -1.81 -3.61
N PHE A 128 -10.66 -2.38 -4.49
CA PHE A 128 -10.77 -2.21 -5.93
C PHE A 128 -10.10 -3.36 -6.69
N THR A 129 -10.34 -3.41 -7.98
CA THR A 129 -9.65 -4.27 -8.93
C THR A 129 -8.97 -3.41 -9.99
N THR A 130 -7.76 -3.77 -10.42
CA THR A 130 -7.03 -3.15 -11.52
C THR A 130 -6.35 -4.22 -12.37
N PRO A 131 -6.20 -4.06 -13.70
CA PRO A 131 -5.43 -5.00 -14.51
C PRO A 131 -3.96 -5.08 -14.05
N LEU A 132 -3.36 -6.26 -14.17
CA LEU A 132 -1.89 -6.40 -14.00
C LEU A 132 -1.12 -5.66 -15.11
N ASP A 133 -1.72 -5.55 -16.29
CA ASP A 133 -1.22 -4.77 -17.43
C ASP A 133 -2.43 -4.19 -18.18
N SER A 134 -2.69 -2.90 -17.98
CA SER A 134 -3.79 -2.19 -18.65
C SER A 134 -3.46 -1.79 -20.07
N GLY A 135 -2.17 -1.73 -20.43
CA GLY A 135 -1.67 -1.16 -21.67
C GLY A 135 -1.69 0.37 -21.71
N ASP A 136 -2.08 1.03 -20.61
CA ASP A 136 -2.00 2.49 -20.45
C ASP A 136 -0.54 2.94 -20.27
N LEU A 137 -0.23 4.15 -20.73
CA LEU A 137 1.11 4.73 -20.67
C LEU A 137 1.54 5.11 -19.24
N TYR A 138 0.56 5.31 -18.36
CA TYR A 138 0.76 5.79 -16.98
C TYR A 138 0.64 4.66 -15.95
N ASP A 139 0.26 3.45 -16.43
CA ASP A 139 0.18 2.26 -15.60
C ASP A 139 1.44 1.40 -15.72
N ASN A 140 2.04 1.07 -14.60
CA ASN A 140 3.16 0.15 -14.57
C ASN A 140 2.65 -1.30 -14.65
N ALA A 141 3.03 -2.03 -15.68
CA ALA A 141 2.70 -3.44 -15.81
C ALA A 141 3.30 -4.25 -14.65
N LEU A 142 2.46 -5.02 -13.98
CA LEU A 142 2.82 -5.93 -12.90
C LEU A 142 2.85 -7.38 -13.42
N SER A 143 3.66 -8.21 -12.80
CA SER A 143 3.77 -9.63 -13.16
C SER A 143 3.78 -10.48 -11.88
N GLU A 144 3.03 -11.57 -11.90
CA GLU A 144 3.00 -12.54 -10.80
C GLU A 144 4.39 -13.09 -10.51
N GLY A 145 4.72 -13.20 -9.22
CA GLY A 145 6.01 -13.67 -8.73
C GLY A 145 7.11 -12.62 -8.71
N GLN A 146 6.90 -11.40 -9.21
CA GLN A 146 7.85 -10.29 -9.15
C GLN A 146 7.64 -9.43 -7.89
N THR A 147 8.71 -8.77 -7.46
CA THR A 147 8.68 -7.86 -6.31
C THR A 147 8.71 -6.42 -6.79
N TYR A 148 7.80 -5.61 -6.28
CA TYR A 148 7.65 -4.19 -6.63
C TYR A 148 7.73 -3.30 -5.39
N ASN A 149 8.30 -2.10 -5.56
CA ASN A 149 8.13 -1.05 -4.58
C ASN A 149 6.67 -0.60 -4.58
N VAL A 150 6.14 -0.34 -3.39
CA VAL A 150 4.82 0.29 -3.20
C VAL A 150 4.95 1.48 -2.28
N VAL A 151 4.19 2.51 -2.58
CA VAL A 151 4.00 3.67 -1.72
C VAL A 151 2.60 3.65 -1.13
N LEU A 152 2.50 3.85 0.18
CA LEU A 152 1.25 3.89 0.95
C LEU A 152 1.09 5.31 1.47
N ILE A 153 -0.08 5.92 1.24
CA ILE A 153 -0.28 7.34 1.48
C ILE A 153 -1.64 7.55 2.14
N CYS A 154 -1.76 8.54 3.02
CA CYS A 154 -3.05 9.01 3.49
C CYS A 154 -3.09 10.53 3.64
N GLY A 155 -4.28 11.09 3.45
CA GLY A 155 -4.62 12.48 3.73
C GLY A 155 -4.88 12.72 5.21
N GLN A 156 -5.19 13.97 5.55
CA GLN A 156 -5.59 14.36 6.90
C GLN A 156 -6.99 13.80 7.23
N ASP A 157 -7.22 13.52 8.52
CA ASP A 157 -8.52 13.06 8.99
C ASP A 157 -9.67 13.96 8.51
N GLY A 158 -10.71 13.31 7.97
CA GLY A 158 -11.91 13.97 7.45
C GLY A 158 -11.69 14.75 6.15
N ASN A 159 -10.56 14.63 5.50
CA ASN A 159 -10.29 15.28 4.21
C ASN A 159 -10.43 14.27 3.05
N ASP A 160 -11.59 14.29 2.40
CA ASP A 160 -11.94 13.42 1.27
C ASP A 160 -11.56 14.01 -0.10
N ASN A 161 -10.89 15.18 -0.12
CA ASN A 161 -10.42 15.80 -1.36
C ASN A 161 -9.14 15.09 -1.84
N LEU A 162 -9.27 14.28 -2.89
CA LEU A 162 -8.18 13.47 -3.46
C LEU A 162 -7.03 14.32 -4.03
N ASP A 163 -7.23 15.62 -4.27
CA ASP A 163 -6.21 16.54 -4.77
C ASP A 163 -5.53 17.36 -3.64
N SER A 164 -5.82 17.03 -2.38
CA SER A 164 -5.20 17.70 -1.23
C SER A 164 -3.85 17.10 -0.86
N ASP A 165 -3.06 17.86 -0.10
CA ASP A 165 -1.78 17.39 0.44
C ASP A 165 -1.96 16.14 1.31
N TYR A 166 -0.99 15.24 1.27
CA TYR A 166 -0.95 14.06 2.13
C TYR A 166 -0.48 14.43 3.56
N LEU A 167 -0.89 13.59 4.53
CA LEU A 167 -0.40 13.64 5.90
C LEU A 167 0.79 12.68 6.10
N THR A 168 0.69 11.49 5.56
CA THR A 168 1.67 10.43 5.73
C THR A 168 1.96 9.76 4.40
N ILE A 169 3.25 9.48 4.17
CA ILE A 169 3.74 8.68 3.05
C ILE A 169 4.73 7.65 3.56
N ALA A 170 4.57 6.41 3.15
CA ALA A 170 5.41 5.28 3.55
C ALA A 170 5.74 4.41 2.34
N THR A 171 6.97 3.92 2.24
CA THR A 171 7.43 3.07 1.14
C THR A 171 7.83 1.70 1.65
N THR A 172 7.35 0.65 1.01
CA THR A 172 7.71 -0.74 1.28
C THR A 172 7.81 -1.52 -0.03
N SER A 173 7.88 -2.83 0.02
CA SER A 173 7.82 -3.70 -1.16
C SER A 173 6.87 -4.85 -0.93
N ILE A 174 6.24 -5.30 -2.02
CA ILE A 174 5.37 -6.48 -2.05
C ILE A 174 5.76 -7.39 -3.20
N ARG A 175 5.41 -8.65 -3.09
CA ARG A 175 5.51 -9.62 -4.18
C ARG A 175 4.11 -9.90 -4.72
N ILE A 176 3.92 -9.67 -6.01
CA ILE A 176 2.67 -10.00 -6.70
C ILE A 176 2.58 -11.51 -6.95
#